data_4edfd25cb840f0ee51bd942c90702526
#
_entry.id   4edfd25cb840f0ee51bd942c90702526
#
_cell.length_a   1.000
_cell.length_b   1.000
_cell.length_c   1.000
_cell.angle_alpha   90.00
_cell.angle_beta   90.00
_cell.angle_gamma   90.00
#
_symmetry.space_group_name_H-M   'P 1'
#
loop_
_entity.id
_entity.type
_entity.pdbx_description
1 polymer ?
#
loop_
_entity_poly.entity_id
_entity_poly.type
_entity_poly.pdbx_seq_one_letter_code
_entity_poly.pdbx_strand_id
1 'polypeptide(L)'
;NEDVIRPLDDLVAKHGKDLKKNQLVTIDGKVMAVAFMANAQHLVYRADVLKQIGVEPPKTYEDMLAAAKMIRDKGIMANPVGGAYKAGWNLAQEFNNMFLGMGGSHFKSGSAQPNVNNEAGVKALTMMKSLSEYMNPDFLTHDSNATNAEFRAGNVAIMNMWGSRAATLVTADGVPQEVVDGFAIDGPMTAGGGAIPASTLWWDGWTVAKNISDAEAESTFIAMTHAIRPGILADSDVASQAVW
;
A
#
# COMPACT_ATOMS: atom_id res chain seq x y z
N ASN A 1 11.12 2.00 24.12
CA ASN A 1 12.43 2.60 23.78
C ASN A 1 13.53 1.68 24.24
N GLU A 2 13.87 0.68 23.39
CA GLU A 2 14.73 -0.47 23.77
C GLU A 2 16.23 -0.17 23.62
N ASP A 3 16.60 1.07 23.23
CA ASP A 3 17.99 1.52 23.04
C ASP A 3 18.86 0.58 22.16
N VAL A 4 18.24 0.03 21.10
CA VAL A 4 18.88 -0.96 20.22
C VAL A 4 19.53 -0.37 18.98
N ILE A 5 19.22 0.89 18.64
CA ILE A 5 19.76 1.60 17.49
C ILE A 5 20.56 2.83 17.92
N ARG A 6 21.50 3.26 17.10
CA ARG A 6 22.37 4.42 17.34
C ARG A 6 21.92 5.65 16.56
N PRO A 7 22.16 6.87 17.07
CA PRO A 7 22.02 8.10 16.29
C PRO A 7 22.94 8.08 15.05
N LEU A 8 22.46 8.67 13.97
CA LEU A 8 23.15 8.69 12.67
C LEU A 8 23.69 10.07 12.29
N ASP A 9 23.56 11.09 13.17
CA ASP A 9 23.90 12.49 12.86
C ASP A 9 25.31 12.65 12.27
N ASP A 10 26.33 12.05 12.92
CA ASP A 10 27.72 12.11 12.47
C ASP A 10 27.93 11.40 11.13
N LEU A 11 27.26 10.25 10.92
CA LEU A 11 27.32 9.50 9.68
C LEU A 11 26.62 10.24 8.54
N VAL A 12 25.48 10.88 8.82
CA VAL A 12 24.79 11.75 7.87
C VAL A 12 25.65 12.95 7.49
N ALA A 13 26.28 13.62 8.47
CA ALA A 13 27.17 14.75 8.20
C ALA A 13 28.35 14.35 7.31
N LYS A 14 28.91 13.14 7.53
CA LYS A 14 30.10 12.64 6.81
C LYS A 14 29.79 12.07 5.44
N HIS A 15 28.71 11.31 5.30
CA HIS A 15 28.42 10.48 4.12
C HIS A 15 27.02 10.73 3.52
N GLY A 16 26.16 11.51 4.16
CA GLY A 16 24.76 11.69 3.79
C GLY A 16 24.47 12.92 2.91
N LYS A 17 25.45 13.50 2.21
CA LYS A 17 25.30 14.75 1.43
C LYS A 17 24.21 14.70 0.34
N ASP A 18 23.92 13.51 -0.19
CA ASP A 18 22.95 13.30 -1.24
C ASP A 18 21.56 12.92 -0.69
N LEU A 19 21.43 12.76 0.62
CA LEU A 19 20.16 12.48 1.28
C LEU A 19 19.27 13.72 1.33
N LYS A 20 17.98 13.54 1.03
CA LYS A 20 16.98 14.60 1.17
C LYS A 20 16.56 14.72 2.64
N LYS A 21 16.21 15.93 3.06
CA LYS A 21 15.80 16.19 4.45
C LYS A 21 14.60 15.35 4.91
N ASN A 22 13.66 15.07 4.00
CA ASN A 22 12.49 14.24 4.29
C ASN A 22 12.79 12.73 4.38
N GLN A 23 14.01 12.31 4.05
CA GLN A 23 14.46 10.92 4.28
C GLN A 23 15.03 10.73 5.71
N LEU A 24 15.32 11.80 6.43
CA LEU A 24 15.91 11.75 7.75
C LEU A 24 14.82 11.67 8.83
N VAL A 25 14.69 10.49 9.43
CA VAL A 25 13.72 10.26 10.51
C VAL A 25 14.35 10.69 11.84
N THR A 26 13.80 11.75 12.43
CA THR A 26 14.33 12.36 13.64
C THR A 26 13.45 12.02 14.84
N ILE A 27 14.08 11.55 15.92
CA ILE A 27 13.47 11.28 17.21
C ILE A 27 14.29 12.01 18.28
N ASP A 28 13.65 12.81 19.12
CA ASP A 28 14.29 13.60 20.18
C ASP A 28 15.47 14.45 19.65
N GLY A 29 15.32 15.03 18.47
CA GLY A 29 16.32 15.89 17.84
C GLY A 29 17.52 15.16 17.22
N LYS A 30 17.53 13.83 17.20
CA LYS A 30 18.59 13.00 16.60
C LYS A 30 18.07 12.23 15.40
N VAL A 31 18.87 12.13 14.35
CA VAL A 31 18.56 11.28 13.20
C VAL A 31 18.72 9.81 13.60
N MET A 32 17.65 9.06 13.60
CA MET A 32 17.63 7.66 14.05
C MET A 32 17.47 6.66 12.89
N ALA A 33 16.95 7.10 11.73
CA ALA A 33 16.80 6.26 10.56
C ALA A 33 16.89 7.08 9.27
N VAL A 34 17.22 6.39 8.17
CA VAL A 34 17.16 6.94 6.80
C VAL A 34 16.07 6.20 6.04
N ALA A 35 15.01 6.91 5.67
CA ALA A 35 13.93 6.35 4.85
C ALA A 35 14.43 6.05 3.44
N PHE A 36 14.13 4.85 2.94
CA PHE A 36 14.49 4.44 1.58
C PHE A 36 13.28 4.12 0.72
N MET A 37 12.11 3.96 1.30
CA MET A 37 10.87 3.70 0.58
C MET A 37 9.69 4.41 1.25
N ALA A 38 8.86 5.07 0.45
CA ALA A 38 7.50 5.44 0.81
C ALA A 38 6.54 4.70 -0.13
N ASN A 39 5.47 4.14 0.41
CA ASN A 39 4.51 3.33 -0.32
C ASN A 39 3.10 3.66 0.13
N ALA A 40 2.15 3.61 -0.79
CA ALA A 40 0.74 3.82 -0.49
C ALA A 40 -0.11 2.82 -1.27
N GLN A 41 -1.31 2.56 -0.77
CA GLN A 41 -2.28 1.78 -1.53
C GLN A 41 -3.02 2.70 -2.51
N HIS A 42 -3.24 2.17 -3.69
CA HIS A 42 -3.89 2.82 -4.82
C HIS A 42 -5.05 1.97 -5.31
N LEU A 43 -6.00 2.60 -5.99
CA LEU A 43 -6.97 1.88 -6.81
C LEU A 43 -6.23 1.30 -8.03
N VAL A 44 -6.28 -0.01 -8.19
CA VAL A 44 -5.82 -0.74 -9.38
C VAL A 44 -7.03 -1.38 -10.04
N TYR A 45 -7.14 -1.24 -11.36
CA TYR A 45 -8.33 -1.74 -12.06
C TYR A 45 -8.04 -2.12 -13.51
N ARG A 46 -8.95 -2.89 -14.10
CA ARG A 46 -9.03 -3.26 -15.51
C ARG A 46 -9.93 -2.24 -16.23
N ALA A 47 -9.32 -1.25 -16.89
CA ALA A 47 -10.02 -0.19 -17.61
C ALA A 47 -10.88 -0.74 -18.75
N ASP A 48 -10.43 -1.80 -19.42
CA ASP A 48 -11.18 -2.50 -20.46
C ASP A 48 -12.47 -3.14 -19.94
N VAL A 49 -12.42 -3.76 -18.75
CA VAL A 49 -13.59 -4.36 -18.09
C VAL A 49 -14.58 -3.28 -17.66
N LEU A 50 -14.11 -2.18 -17.07
CA LEU A 50 -14.98 -1.05 -16.68
C LEU A 50 -15.64 -0.43 -17.91
N LYS A 51 -14.90 -0.25 -18.99
CA LYS A 51 -15.45 0.24 -20.29
C LYS A 51 -16.52 -0.71 -20.85
N GLN A 52 -16.31 -2.01 -20.74
CA GLN A 52 -17.29 -3.02 -21.20
C GLN A 52 -18.62 -2.93 -20.46
N ILE A 53 -18.61 -2.55 -19.18
CA ILE A 53 -19.84 -2.35 -18.40
C ILE A 53 -20.37 -0.92 -18.49
N GLY A 54 -19.62 0.00 -19.07
CA GLY A 54 -20.03 1.40 -19.30
C GLY A 54 -19.93 2.28 -18.06
N VAL A 55 -18.92 2.06 -17.18
CA VAL A 55 -18.73 2.86 -15.97
C VAL A 55 -17.31 3.45 -15.93
N GLU A 56 -17.21 4.61 -15.28
CA GLU A 56 -15.93 5.26 -14.97
C GLU A 56 -15.20 4.54 -13.81
N PRO A 57 -13.88 4.76 -13.63
CA PRO A 57 -13.14 4.25 -12.50
C PRO A 57 -13.79 4.64 -11.17
N PRO A 58 -13.95 3.70 -10.24
CA PRO A 58 -14.55 3.96 -8.93
C PRO A 58 -13.84 5.09 -8.18
N LYS A 59 -14.59 6.00 -7.60
CA LYS A 59 -14.05 7.04 -6.70
C LYS A 59 -14.38 6.76 -5.24
N THR A 60 -15.31 5.85 -5.00
CA THR A 60 -15.75 5.42 -3.68
C THR A 60 -15.77 3.89 -3.59
N TYR A 61 -15.74 3.36 -2.38
CA TYR A 61 -15.96 1.92 -2.18
C TYR A 61 -17.37 1.48 -2.55
N GLU A 62 -18.34 2.39 -2.47
CA GLU A 62 -19.70 2.18 -2.94
C GLU A 62 -19.75 2.01 -4.46
N ASP A 63 -19.00 2.84 -5.21
CA ASP A 63 -18.86 2.68 -6.68
C ASP A 63 -18.18 1.36 -7.04
N MET A 64 -17.13 0.99 -6.29
CA MET A 64 -16.43 -0.29 -6.46
C MET A 64 -17.40 -1.48 -6.29
N LEU A 65 -18.23 -1.44 -5.25
CA LEU A 65 -19.25 -2.47 -5.00
C LEU A 65 -20.30 -2.52 -6.13
N ALA A 66 -20.75 -1.36 -6.60
CA ALA A 66 -21.70 -1.27 -7.71
C ALA A 66 -21.09 -1.81 -9.02
N ALA A 67 -19.86 -1.45 -9.33
CA ALA A 67 -19.14 -1.96 -10.49
C ALA A 67 -18.93 -3.49 -10.40
N ALA A 68 -18.54 -3.99 -9.24
CA ALA A 68 -18.38 -5.44 -9.00
C ALA A 68 -19.68 -6.21 -9.27
N LYS A 69 -20.79 -5.69 -8.78
CA LYS A 69 -22.12 -6.26 -9.06
C LYS A 69 -22.41 -6.29 -10.56
N MET A 70 -22.20 -5.19 -11.27
CA MET A 70 -22.46 -5.11 -12.71
C MET A 70 -21.58 -6.07 -13.51
N ILE A 71 -20.29 -6.22 -13.15
CA ILE A 71 -19.36 -7.15 -13.80
C ILE A 71 -19.87 -8.59 -13.64
N ARG A 72 -20.29 -8.96 -12.43
CA ARG A 72 -20.85 -10.30 -12.15
C ARG A 72 -22.18 -10.54 -12.86
N ASP A 73 -23.11 -9.60 -12.78
CA ASP A 73 -24.45 -9.72 -13.38
C ASP A 73 -24.38 -9.86 -14.91
N LYS A 74 -23.36 -9.26 -15.56
CA LYS A 74 -23.08 -9.43 -16.99
C LYS A 74 -22.32 -10.72 -17.33
N GLY A 75 -21.93 -11.52 -16.34
CA GLY A 75 -21.20 -12.76 -16.52
C GLY A 75 -19.76 -12.59 -17.00
N ILE A 76 -19.16 -11.39 -16.81
CA ILE A 76 -17.79 -11.10 -17.24
C ILE A 76 -16.78 -11.78 -16.31
N MET A 77 -16.95 -11.59 -14.99
CA MET A 77 -16.15 -12.25 -13.95
C MET A 77 -17.04 -12.65 -12.78
N ALA A 78 -16.81 -13.83 -12.22
CA ALA A 78 -17.54 -14.29 -11.04
C ALA A 78 -17.12 -13.54 -9.78
N ASN A 79 -15.83 -13.24 -9.64
CA ASN A 79 -15.21 -12.65 -8.45
C ASN A 79 -14.33 -11.44 -8.82
N PRO A 80 -14.94 -10.32 -9.28
CA PRO A 80 -14.20 -9.20 -9.87
C PRO A 80 -13.41 -8.35 -8.87
N VAL A 81 -13.56 -8.56 -7.56
CA VAL A 81 -12.89 -7.77 -6.52
C VAL A 81 -11.69 -8.53 -5.95
N GLY A 82 -10.55 -7.87 -5.91
CA GLY A 82 -9.39 -8.34 -5.18
C GLY A 82 -9.29 -7.67 -3.80
N GLY A 83 -8.99 -8.46 -2.78
CA GLY A 83 -8.76 -7.95 -1.43
C GLY A 83 -7.75 -8.79 -0.67
N ALA A 84 -6.82 -8.13 0.02
CA ALA A 84 -5.84 -8.80 0.87
C ALA A 84 -6.41 -8.99 2.28
N TYR A 85 -7.32 -9.95 2.43
CA TYR A 85 -8.11 -10.15 3.67
C TYR A 85 -7.54 -11.25 4.59
N LYS A 86 -6.35 -11.76 4.30
CA LYS A 86 -5.66 -12.66 5.23
C LYS A 86 -5.50 -12.01 6.59
N ALA A 87 -5.85 -12.73 7.65
CA ALA A 87 -5.76 -12.26 9.03
C ALA A 87 -4.35 -11.74 9.35
N GLY A 88 -4.30 -10.63 10.09
CA GLY A 88 -3.07 -9.90 10.42
C GLY A 88 -3.05 -8.52 9.77
N TRP A 89 -1.87 -8.03 9.43
CA TRP A 89 -1.68 -6.66 8.95
C TRP A 89 -2.40 -6.38 7.61
N ASN A 90 -2.53 -7.35 6.70
CA ASN A 90 -3.24 -7.18 5.44
C ASN A 90 -4.71 -6.77 5.69
N LEU A 91 -5.44 -7.59 6.47
CA LEU A 91 -6.84 -7.30 6.81
C LEU A 91 -6.98 -5.98 7.57
N ALA A 92 -6.03 -5.70 8.49
CA ALA A 92 -6.03 -4.47 9.27
C ALA A 92 -5.87 -3.22 8.38
N GLN A 93 -5.07 -3.30 7.30
CA GLN A 93 -4.89 -2.18 6.38
C GLN A 93 -6.16 -1.91 5.56
N GLU A 94 -6.82 -2.94 5.06
CA GLU A 94 -8.10 -2.79 4.34
C GLU A 94 -9.17 -2.17 5.26
N PHE A 95 -9.25 -2.61 6.50
CA PHE A 95 -10.13 -2.01 7.50
C PHE A 95 -9.78 -0.53 7.75
N ASN A 96 -8.49 -0.22 7.95
CA ASN A 96 -8.04 1.15 8.23
C ASN A 96 -8.39 2.12 7.13
N ASN A 97 -8.23 1.75 5.86
CA ASN A 97 -8.58 2.60 4.73
C ASN A 97 -10.06 2.99 4.78
N MET A 98 -10.94 2.01 4.96
CA MET A 98 -12.39 2.27 5.03
C MET A 98 -12.76 3.02 6.30
N PHE A 99 -12.25 2.59 7.46
CA PHE A 99 -12.55 3.18 8.77
C PHE A 99 -12.16 4.66 8.84
N LEU A 100 -10.95 4.99 8.43
CA LEU A 100 -10.46 6.38 8.41
C LEU A 100 -11.20 7.20 7.34
N GLY A 101 -11.44 6.61 6.17
CA GLY A 101 -12.24 7.26 5.11
C GLY A 101 -13.67 7.59 5.53
N MET A 102 -14.25 6.82 6.43
CA MET A 102 -15.55 7.08 7.06
C MET A 102 -15.49 8.05 8.26
N GLY A 103 -14.36 8.71 8.49
CA GLY A 103 -14.16 9.64 9.60
C GLY A 103 -13.88 8.99 10.94
N GLY A 104 -13.51 7.71 10.95
CA GLY A 104 -13.11 6.98 12.15
C GLY A 104 -11.80 7.48 12.73
N SER A 105 -11.59 7.27 14.02
CA SER A 105 -10.34 7.50 14.73
C SER A 105 -10.07 6.34 15.67
N HIS A 106 -8.83 5.82 15.66
CA HIS A 106 -8.45 4.67 16.47
C HIS A 106 -8.55 4.92 17.97
N PHE A 107 -8.36 6.15 18.39
CA PHE A 107 -8.42 6.57 19.80
C PHE A 107 -9.36 7.74 20.00
N LYS A 108 -9.94 7.85 21.18
CA LYS A 108 -10.66 9.04 21.58
C LYS A 108 -9.70 10.22 21.69
N SER A 109 -10.16 11.39 21.30
CA SER A 109 -9.34 12.62 21.32
C SER A 109 -8.68 12.83 22.69
N GLY A 110 -7.37 13.08 22.69
CA GLY A 110 -6.59 13.34 23.89
C GLY A 110 -6.39 12.15 24.84
N SER A 111 -6.65 10.92 24.40
CA SER A 111 -6.51 9.72 25.26
C SER A 111 -5.97 8.51 24.50
N ALA A 112 -5.50 7.50 25.23
CA ALA A 112 -5.16 6.18 24.68
C ALA A 112 -6.36 5.22 24.68
N GLN A 113 -7.59 5.70 24.95
CA GLN A 113 -8.78 4.85 24.95
C GLN A 113 -9.17 4.47 23.52
N PRO A 114 -9.28 3.16 23.19
CA PRO A 114 -9.69 2.71 21.86
C PRO A 114 -11.06 3.30 21.45
N ASN A 115 -11.19 3.62 20.15
CA ASN A 115 -12.40 4.20 19.58
C ASN A 115 -12.81 3.53 18.26
N VAL A 116 -12.45 2.26 18.04
CA VAL A 116 -12.81 1.53 16.82
C VAL A 116 -14.22 0.95 16.85
N ASN A 117 -14.75 0.68 18.06
CA ASN A 117 -16.11 0.16 18.25
C ASN A 117 -17.11 1.32 18.24
N ASN A 118 -17.41 1.84 17.07
CA ASN A 118 -18.35 2.94 16.83
C ASN A 118 -19.04 2.77 15.48
N GLU A 119 -19.89 3.72 15.07
CA GLU A 119 -20.64 3.68 13.83
C GLU A 119 -19.73 3.56 12.58
N ALA A 120 -18.63 4.30 12.53
CA ALA A 120 -17.65 4.23 11.43
C ALA A 120 -17.02 2.83 11.32
N GLY A 121 -16.68 2.22 12.46
CA GLY A 121 -16.16 0.85 12.51
C GLY A 121 -17.15 -0.19 12.01
N VAL A 122 -18.41 -0.07 12.41
CA VAL A 122 -19.49 -0.95 11.92
C VAL A 122 -19.69 -0.78 10.41
N LYS A 123 -19.74 0.46 9.91
CA LYS A 123 -19.87 0.74 8.47
C LYS A 123 -18.71 0.18 7.67
N ALA A 124 -17.46 0.36 8.16
CA ALA A 124 -16.27 -0.19 7.51
C ALA A 124 -16.34 -1.71 7.39
N LEU A 125 -16.64 -2.41 8.47
CA LEU A 125 -16.78 -3.88 8.44
C LEU A 125 -17.95 -4.34 7.57
N THR A 126 -19.04 -3.58 7.52
CA THR A 126 -20.18 -3.89 6.64
C THR A 126 -19.77 -3.77 5.17
N MET A 127 -19.05 -2.71 4.79
CA MET A 127 -18.54 -2.54 3.43
C MET A 127 -17.56 -3.66 3.07
N MET A 128 -16.60 -4.00 3.95
CA MET A 128 -15.68 -5.11 3.75
C MET A 128 -16.42 -6.43 3.51
N LYS A 129 -17.47 -6.70 4.30
CA LYS A 129 -18.32 -7.89 4.14
C LYS A 129 -19.04 -7.86 2.79
N SER A 130 -19.60 -6.73 2.39
CA SER A 130 -20.29 -6.61 1.09
C SER A 130 -19.32 -6.83 -0.08
N LEU A 131 -18.12 -6.27 -0.03
CA LEU A 131 -17.10 -6.48 -1.06
C LEU A 131 -16.61 -7.92 -1.11
N SER A 132 -16.52 -8.60 0.04
CA SER A 132 -16.05 -9.99 0.09
C SER A 132 -16.98 -10.97 -0.64
N GLU A 133 -18.23 -10.62 -0.84
CA GLU A 133 -19.16 -11.41 -1.66
C GLU A 133 -18.76 -11.48 -3.14
N TYR A 134 -17.93 -10.53 -3.59
CA TYR A 134 -17.42 -10.41 -4.96
C TYR A 134 -15.95 -10.82 -5.09
N MET A 135 -15.35 -11.39 -4.05
CA MET A 135 -13.99 -11.91 -4.02
C MET A 135 -13.95 -13.42 -4.28
N ASN A 136 -12.74 -13.92 -4.56
CA ASN A 136 -12.48 -15.36 -4.58
C ASN A 136 -12.96 -15.99 -3.26
N PRO A 137 -13.62 -17.14 -3.24
CA PRO A 137 -14.10 -17.81 -2.01
C PRO A 137 -13.02 -18.00 -0.94
N ASP A 138 -11.76 -18.13 -1.33
CA ASP A 138 -10.62 -18.31 -0.44
C ASP A 138 -10.00 -16.98 0.05
N PHE A 139 -10.69 -15.84 -0.13
CA PHE A 139 -10.19 -14.49 0.16
C PHE A 139 -9.58 -14.30 1.56
N LEU A 140 -10.02 -15.06 2.55
CA LEU A 140 -9.44 -15.03 3.91
C LEU A 140 -8.03 -15.62 4.01
N THR A 141 -7.57 -16.30 2.97
CA THR A 141 -6.19 -16.80 2.85
C THR A 141 -5.30 -15.86 2.03
N HIS A 142 -5.90 -14.91 1.30
CA HIS A 142 -5.20 -14.03 0.38
C HIS A 142 -4.50 -12.88 1.14
N ASP A 143 -3.18 -12.88 1.08
CA ASP A 143 -2.34 -11.71 1.34
C ASP A 143 -2.17 -10.90 0.03
N SER A 144 -1.39 -9.83 0.08
CA SER A 144 -1.15 -8.98 -1.11
C SER A 144 -0.47 -9.73 -2.26
N ASN A 145 0.29 -10.81 -2.00
CA ASN A 145 0.90 -11.61 -3.07
C ASN A 145 -0.14 -12.47 -3.79
N ALA A 146 -1.01 -13.14 -3.04
CA ALA A 146 -2.09 -13.94 -3.61
C ALA A 146 -3.07 -13.06 -4.39
N THR A 147 -3.45 -11.89 -3.84
CA THR A 147 -4.32 -10.92 -4.54
C THR A 147 -3.69 -10.43 -5.85
N ASN A 148 -2.38 -10.15 -5.87
CA ASN A 148 -1.66 -9.81 -7.10
C ASN A 148 -1.66 -10.95 -8.12
N ALA A 149 -1.51 -12.19 -7.67
CA ALA A 149 -1.56 -13.36 -8.56
C ALA A 149 -2.92 -13.49 -9.24
N GLU A 150 -4.01 -13.27 -8.51
CA GLU A 150 -5.37 -13.25 -9.07
C GLU A 150 -5.56 -12.15 -10.12
N PHE A 151 -5.05 -10.94 -9.86
CA PHE A 151 -5.11 -9.85 -10.85
C PHE A 151 -4.32 -10.19 -12.11
N ARG A 152 -3.08 -10.68 -11.98
CA ARG A 152 -2.24 -11.09 -13.11
C ARG A 152 -2.85 -12.23 -13.92
N ALA A 153 -3.59 -13.13 -13.28
CA ALA A 153 -4.31 -14.20 -13.96
C ALA A 153 -5.58 -13.71 -14.68
N GLY A 154 -5.95 -12.44 -14.55
CA GLY A 154 -7.16 -11.88 -15.15
C GLY A 154 -8.46 -12.20 -14.37
N ASN A 155 -8.37 -12.72 -13.16
CA ASN A 155 -9.52 -13.10 -12.33
C ASN A 155 -10.11 -11.93 -11.53
N VAL A 156 -9.39 -10.80 -11.43
CA VAL A 156 -9.77 -9.61 -10.67
C VAL A 156 -9.83 -8.40 -11.59
N ALA A 157 -10.86 -7.60 -11.46
CA ALA A 157 -11.04 -6.37 -12.23
C ALA A 157 -10.75 -5.11 -11.41
N ILE A 158 -10.94 -5.12 -10.09
CA ILE A 158 -10.81 -3.94 -9.23
C ILE A 158 -10.23 -4.36 -7.87
N MET A 159 -9.21 -3.65 -7.39
CA MET A 159 -8.61 -3.89 -6.08
C MET A 159 -7.91 -2.66 -5.53
N ASN A 160 -7.72 -2.60 -4.21
CA ASN A 160 -6.69 -1.77 -3.60
C ASN A 160 -5.36 -2.52 -3.62
N MET A 161 -4.28 -1.85 -4.04
CA MET A 161 -2.96 -2.46 -4.06
C MET A 161 -1.85 -1.44 -3.81
N TRP A 162 -0.77 -1.91 -3.25
CA TRP A 162 0.45 -1.14 -2.99
C TRP A 162 1.09 -0.67 -4.29
N GLY A 163 1.43 0.62 -4.37
CA GLY A 163 2.08 1.22 -5.54
C GLY A 163 3.38 0.52 -5.94
N SER A 164 4.17 0.03 -4.96
CA SER A 164 5.38 -0.76 -5.21
C SER A 164 5.15 -2.05 -6.00
N ARG A 165 3.90 -2.51 -6.14
CA ARG A 165 3.57 -3.71 -6.89
C ARG A 165 3.06 -3.45 -8.30
N ALA A 166 2.78 -2.17 -8.62
CA ALA A 166 2.17 -1.80 -9.89
C ALA A 166 2.94 -2.32 -11.11
N ALA A 167 4.26 -2.16 -11.13
CA ALA A 167 5.10 -2.67 -12.23
C ALA A 167 4.97 -4.20 -12.37
N THR A 168 5.05 -4.95 -11.27
CA THR A 168 5.00 -6.42 -11.31
C THR A 168 3.64 -6.98 -11.72
N LEU A 169 2.58 -6.18 -11.68
CA LEU A 169 1.25 -6.59 -12.16
C LEU A 169 1.20 -6.78 -13.67
N VAL A 170 2.08 -6.12 -14.40
CA VAL A 170 2.05 -6.11 -15.87
C VAL A 170 3.37 -6.55 -16.53
N THR A 171 4.48 -6.59 -15.77
CA THR A 171 5.79 -6.99 -16.32
C THR A 171 6.23 -8.40 -15.98
N ALA A 172 5.49 -9.08 -15.09
CA ALA A 172 5.82 -10.46 -14.74
C ALA A 172 5.55 -11.41 -15.92
N ASP A 173 6.39 -12.43 -16.06
CA ASP A 173 6.24 -13.45 -17.11
C ASP A 173 4.87 -14.14 -17.02
N GLY A 174 4.27 -14.37 -18.18
CA GLY A 174 3.01 -15.11 -18.29
C GLY A 174 1.74 -14.30 -17.97
N VAL A 175 1.84 -12.98 -17.77
CA VAL A 175 0.65 -12.13 -17.65
C VAL A 175 -0.05 -12.03 -19.02
N PRO A 176 -1.36 -12.35 -19.12
CA PRO A 176 -2.10 -12.22 -20.37
C PRO A 176 -2.06 -10.80 -20.92
N GLN A 177 -1.94 -10.64 -22.24
CA GLN A 177 -1.82 -9.33 -22.87
C GLN A 177 -3.02 -8.43 -22.58
N GLU A 178 -4.24 -9.00 -22.50
CA GLU A 178 -5.44 -8.24 -22.14
C GLU A 178 -5.37 -7.66 -20.71
N VAL A 179 -4.64 -8.28 -19.79
CA VAL A 179 -4.42 -7.75 -18.45
C VAL A 179 -3.45 -6.57 -18.50
N VAL A 180 -2.39 -6.71 -19.30
CA VAL A 180 -1.39 -5.64 -19.51
C VAL A 180 -2.05 -4.41 -20.15
N ASP A 181 -2.80 -4.62 -21.24
CA ASP A 181 -3.45 -3.54 -21.99
C ASP A 181 -4.59 -2.88 -21.19
N GLY A 182 -5.28 -3.65 -20.35
CA GLY A 182 -6.38 -3.17 -19.53
C GLY A 182 -5.96 -2.57 -18.19
N PHE A 183 -4.71 -2.74 -17.77
CA PHE A 183 -4.22 -2.25 -16.48
C PHE A 183 -4.31 -0.72 -16.38
N ALA A 184 -4.83 -0.26 -15.26
CA ALA A 184 -4.82 1.15 -14.89
C ALA A 184 -4.70 1.33 -13.37
N ILE A 185 -4.19 2.48 -12.96
CA ILE A 185 -4.01 2.87 -11.56
C ILE A 185 -4.53 4.29 -11.35
N ASP A 186 -5.17 4.54 -10.21
CA ASP A 186 -5.67 5.85 -9.81
C ASP A 186 -5.42 6.08 -8.31
N GLY A 187 -5.75 7.27 -7.81
CA GLY A 187 -5.67 7.62 -6.41
C GLY A 187 -6.60 6.76 -5.54
N PRO A 188 -6.42 6.81 -4.21
CA PRO A 188 -7.25 6.05 -3.29
C PRO A 188 -8.70 6.51 -3.29
N MET A 189 -9.61 5.58 -3.02
CA MET A 189 -11.05 5.83 -2.97
C MET A 189 -11.48 6.48 -1.65
N THR A 190 -12.63 7.16 -1.65
CA THR A 190 -13.33 7.57 -0.43
C THR A 190 -14.26 6.46 0.08
N ALA A 191 -14.77 6.59 1.28
CA ALA A 191 -15.69 5.63 1.90
C ALA A 191 -16.81 6.36 2.66
N GLY A 192 -18.02 5.77 2.67
CA GLY A 192 -19.13 6.23 3.50
C GLY A 192 -19.59 7.66 3.25
N GLY A 193 -19.42 8.18 2.02
CA GLY A 193 -19.72 9.58 1.69
C GLY A 193 -18.69 10.58 2.20
N GLY A 194 -17.54 10.12 2.70
CA GLY A 194 -16.41 10.97 3.10
C GLY A 194 -15.82 11.72 1.91
N ALA A 195 -15.35 12.95 2.14
CA ALA A 195 -14.75 13.78 1.10
C ALA A 195 -13.23 13.56 0.95
N ILE A 196 -12.60 12.87 1.91
CA ILE A 196 -11.15 12.68 1.95
C ILE A 196 -10.84 11.22 1.65
N PRO A 197 -10.11 10.92 0.56
CA PRO A 197 -9.63 9.58 0.30
C PRO A 197 -8.69 9.13 1.43
N ALA A 198 -8.85 7.89 1.90
CA ALA A 198 -7.96 7.32 2.89
C ALA A 198 -7.20 6.14 2.28
N SER A 199 -5.89 6.20 2.41
CA SER A 199 -4.98 5.14 2.03
C SER A 199 -3.91 5.00 3.09
N THR A 200 -3.54 3.77 3.36
CA THR A 200 -2.40 3.52 4.25
C THR A 200 -1.13 4.00 3.58
N LEU A 201 -0.44 4.91 4.24
CA LEU A 201 0.94 5.27 3.94
C LEU A 201 1.87 4.35 4.72
N TRP A 202 2.73 3.67 4.00
CA TRP A 202 3.79 2.84 4.56
C TRP A 202 5.14 3.43 4.17
N TRP A 203 6.08 3.42 5.08
CA TRP A 203 7.46 3.75 4.75
C TRP A 203 8.41 2.77 5.43
N ASP A 204 9.53 2.49 4.77
CA ASP A 204 10.61 1.69 5.32
C ASP A 204 11.87 2.53 5.43
N GLY A 205 12.62 2.31 6.50
CA GLY A 205 13.86 3.01 6.76
C GLY A 205 14.92 2.09 7.34
N TRP A 206 16.16 2.40 7.05
CA TRP A 206 17.30 1.74 7.63
C TRP A 206 17.74 2.39 8.92
N THR A 207 18.09 1.58 9.88
CA THR A 207 18.70 1.96 11.14
C THR A 207 20.04 1.25 11.27
N VAL A 208 20.91 1.75 12.16
CA VAL A 208 22.19 1.10 12.47
C VAL A 208 22.14 0.62 13.92
N ALA A 209 22.49 -0.63 14.14
CA ALA A 209 22.49 -1.23 15.47
C ALA A 209 23.50 -0.52 16.40
N LYS A 210 23.14 -0.37 17.66
CA LYS A 210 23.97 0.31 18.65
C LYS A 210 25.19 -0.52 19.09
N ASN A 211 25.07 -1.82 19.07
CA ASN A 211 26.05 -2.77 19.61
C ASN A 211 27.14 -3.20 18.63
N ILE A 212 27.31 -2.46 17.51
CA ILE A 212 28.42 -2.68 16.56
C ILE A 212 29.47 -1.59 16.69
N SER A 213 30.69 -1.84 16.21
CA SER A 213 31.78 -0.86 16.22
C SER A 213 31.49 0.35 15.32
N ASP A 214 32.18 1.46 15.54
CA ASP A 214 32.03 2.66 14.71
C ASP A 214 32.45 2.40 13.26
N ALA A 215 33.48 1.57 13.02
CA ALA A 215 33.91 1.20 11.68
C ALA A 215 32.86 0.35 10.94
N GLU A 216 32.21 -0.59 11.62
CA GLU A 216 31.11 -1.35 11.06
C GLU A 216 29.89 -0.47 10.78
N ALA A 217 29.57 0.44 11.70
CA ALA A 217 28.48 1.40 11.54
C ALA A 217 28.71 2.31 10.33
N GLU A 218 29.92 2.83 10.16
CA GLU A 218 30.31 3.66 9.01
C GLU A 218 30.19 2.88 7.70
N SER A 219 30.73 1.67 7.65
CA SER A 219 30.65 0.82 6.46
C SER A 219 29.21 0.46 6.10
N THR A 220 28.38 0.14 7.09
CA THR A 220 26.96 -0.12 6.93
C THR A 220 26.25 1.11 6.36
N PHE A 221 26.50 2.30 6.93
CA PHE A 221 25.87 3.52 6.48
C PHE A 221 26.25 3.88 5.04
N ILE A 222 27.51 3.70 4.67
CA ILE A 222 27.97 3.90 3.27
C ILE A 222 27.24 2.95 2.32
N ALA A 223 27.10 1.67 2.68
CA ALA A 223 26.36 0.70 1.85
C ALA A 223 24.89 1.08 1.69
N MET A 224 24.22 1.47 2.78
CA MET A 224 22.82 1.93 2.77
C MET A 224 22.64 3.14 1.84
N THR A 225 23.44 4.19 2.01
CA THR A 225 23.33 5.41 1.20
C THR A 225 23.73 5.19 -0.25
N HIS A 226 24.65 4.27 -0.52
CA HIS A 226 24.99 3.88 -1.89
C HIS A 226 23.79 3.29 -2.62
N ALA A 227 23.03 2.42 -1.97
CA ALA A 227 21.89 1.73 -2.60
C ALA A 227 20.76 2.68 -3.06
N ILE A 228 20.61 3.84 -2.42
CA ILE A 228 19.54 4.81 -2.72
C ILE A 228 20.04 6.10 -3.37
N ARG A 229 21.30 6.15 -3.78
CA ARG A 229 21.81 7.35 -4.47
C ARG A 229 21.17 7.52 -5.85
N PRO A 230 21.07 8.77 -6.36
CA PRO A 230 20.42 9.07 -7.64
C PRO A 230 20.96 8.25 -8.82
N GLY A 231 22.27 7.97 -8.86
CA GLY A 231 22.86 7.19 -9.95
C GLY A 231 22.45 5.71 -9.98
N ILE A 232 22.10 5.13 -8.83
CA ILE A 232 21.55 3.76 -8.74
C ILE A 232 20.07 3.78 -9.09
N LEU A 233 19.31 4.76 -8.56
CA LEU A 233 17.88 4.90 -8.82
C LEU A 233 17.56 5.38 -10.25
N ALA A 234 18.56 5.80 -11.02
CA ALA A 234 18.40 6.10 -12.44
C ALA A 234 18.26 4.83 -13.31
N ASP A 235 18.65 3.67 -12.79
CA ASP A 235 18.40 2.38 -13.42
C ASP A 235 16.90 2.07 -13.36
N SER A 236 16.28 1.80 -14.52
CA SER A 236 14.84 1.56 -14.63
C SER A 236 14.38 0.33 -13.85
N ASP A 237 15.21 -0.71 -13.79
CA ASP A 237 14.86 -1.95 -13.10
C ASP A 237 14.86 -1.76 -11.58
N VAL A 238 15.81 -0.97 -11.06
CA VAL A 238 15.85 -0.59 -9.65
C VAL A 238 14.71 0.39 -9.33
N ALA A 239 14.50 1.41 -10.15
CA ALA A 239 13.47 2.42 -9.94
C ALA A 239 12.05 1.83 -9.94
N SER A 240 11.78 0.79 -10.73
CA SER A 240 10.48 0.12 -10.78
C SER A 240 10.08 -0.54 -9.45
N GLN A 241 11.06 -0.82 -8.59
CA GLN A 241 10.86 -1.44 -7.27
C GLN A 241 11.00 -0.45 -6.11
N ALA A 242 11.49 0.76 -6.39
CA ALA A 242 11.65 1.81 -5.41
C ALA A 242 10.50 2.82 -5.54
N VAL A 243 9.72 2.99 -4.49
CA VAL A 243 8.61 3.95 -4.43
C VAL A 243 9.03 5.13 -3.58
N TRP A 244 9.20 6.28 -4.23
CA TRP A 244 9.53 7.56 -3.60
C TRP A 244 8.51 8.64 -3.96
#